data_bfeadc4cc53a947363236cf64797e43a
#
_entry.id   bfeadc4cc53a947363236cf64797e43a
#
_cell.length_a   1.000
_cell.length_b   1.000
_cell.length_c   1.000
_cell.angle_alpha   90.00
_cell.angle_beta   90.00
_cell.angle_gamma   90.00
#
_symmetry.space_group_name_H-M   'P 1'
#
loop_
_entity.id
_entity.type
_entity.pdbx_description
1 polymer ?
#
loop_
_entity_poly.entity_id
_entity_poly.type
_entity_poly.pdbx_seq_one_letter_code
_entity_poly.pdbx_strand_id
1 'polypeptide(L)'
;REKQVLQLQKQGKRIPSNRIVSLYLGSIRHLFNEAKKKYNDYDKNIILIPHSPFEHIEVPKQEATRKRALTAEVINQILMLPYICNANGKERNCPFNLAKDCFILSFCLMGMNSVDLHSCDEIEENVITYYRSKTTGRRLDKAKMKVSILPILSSLIKKYKDYTDKKVFRFYQMYNTANNFNRAINAGLKEIGKLLKVDDLEFYAARHSWATIALNKVGIDKYTVHSALNHVDEAMKVTDIYIERDFINENKANAKVVKYVFGRM
;
A
#
# COMPACT_ATOMS: atom_id res chain seq x y z
N ARG A 1 16.63 21.33 -16.50
CA ARG A 1 16.55 20.61 -15.21
C ARG A 1 17.76 20.87 -14.31
N GLU A 2 18.97 20.73 -14.81
CA GLU A 2 20.20 20.96 -14.02
C GLU A 2 20.23 22.34 -13.38
N LYS A 3 19.91 23.41 -14.13
CA LYS A 3 19.78 24.77 -13.60
C LYS A 3 18.75 24.87 -12.47
N GLN A 4 17.62 24.18 -12.60
CA GLN A 4 16.55 24.16 -11.60
C GLN A 4 16.96 23.38 -10.34
N VAL A 5 17.65 22.25 -10.52
CA VAL A 5 18.23 21.45 -9.41
C VAL A 5 19.25 22.26 -8.64
N LEU A 6 20.18 22.92 -9.33
CA LEU A 6 21.18 23.82 -8.72
C LEU A 6 20.54 24.97 -7.95
N GLN A 7 19.45 25.55 -8.47
CA GLN A 7 18.73 26.63 -7.80
C GLN A 7 18.01 26.13 -6.54
N LEU A 8 17.42 24.93 -6.58
CA LEU A 8 16.77 24.30 -5.43
C LEU A 8 17.79 23.89 -4.36
N GLN A 9 18.97 23.39 -4.77
CA GLN A 9 20.08 23.09 -3.86
C GLN A 9 20.54 24.35 -3.11
N LYS A 10 20.76 25.47 -3.84
CA LYS A 10 21.11 26.76 -3.23
C LYS A 10 20.06 27.29 -2.26
N GLN A 11 18.79 26.94 -2.45
CA GLN A 11 17.68 27.33 -1.58
C GLN A 11 17.41 26.34 -0.42
N GLY A 12 18.21 25.28 -0.27
CA GLY A 12 17.97 24.23 0.73
C GLY A 12 16.66 23.47 0.54
N LYS A 13 16.05 23.56 -0.66
CA LYS A 13 14.78 22.89 -1.00
C LYS A 13 15.02 21.48 -1.48
N ARG A 14 14.04 20.59 -1.23
CA ARG A 14 14.07 19.20 -1.68
C ARG A 14 14.20 19.10 -3.19
N ILE A 15 15.22 18.37 -3.65
CA ILE A 15 15.42 18.10 -5.08
C ILE A 15 14.38 17.09 -5.54
N PRO A 16 13.63 17.36 -6.64
CA PRO A 16 12.73 16.38 -7.23
C PRO A 16 13.50 15.15 -7.72
N SER A 17 13.06 13.95 -7.35
CA SER A 17 13.66 12.71 -7.80
C SER A 17 13.54 12.52 -9.31
N ASN A 18 14.37 11.66 -9.90
CA ASN A 18 14.31 11.29 -11.31
C ASN A 18 13.03 10.54 -11.68
N ARG A 19 12.27 10.08 -10.65
CA ARG A 19 11.07 9.27 -10.83
C ARG A 19 10.01 9.94 -11.71
N ILE A 20 9.75 11.24 -11.51
CA ILE A 20 8.75 11.97 -12.31
C ILE A 20 9.18 12.03 -13.76
N VAL A 21 10.45 12.37 -14.03
CA VAL A 21 11.00 12.45 -15.39
C VAL A 21 10.97 11.08 -16.06
N SER A 22 11.43 10.04 -15.38
CA SER A 22 11.39 8.66 -15.86
C SER A 22 9.96 8.21 -16.19
N LEU A 23 8.97 8.55 -15.33
CA LEU A 23 7.57 8.19 -15.53
C LEU A 23 6.99 8.87 -16.79
N TYR A 24 7.17 10.19 -16.93
CA TYR A 24 6.61 10.93 -18.07
C TYR A 24 7.29 10.56 -19.39
N LEU A 25 8.61 10.49 -19.42
CA LEU A 25 9.33 10.07 -20.62
C LEU A 25 9.01 8.62 -21.00
N GLY A 26 8.90 7.72 -20.01
CA GLY A 26 8.47 6.35 -20.24
C GLY A 26 7.05 6.25 -20.80
N SER A 27 6.11 7.07 -20.32
CA SER A 27 4.74 7.12 -20.82
C SER A 27 4.69 7.66 -22.27
N ILE A 28 5.42 8.73 -22.56
CA ILE A 28 5.50 9.28 -23.93
C ILE A 28 6.12 8.25 -24.89
N ARG A 29 7.20 7.59 -24.48
CA ARG A 29 7.82 6.51 -25.25
C ARG A 29 6.86 5.35 -25.51
N HIS A 30 6.05 4.96 -24.52
CA HIS A 30 5.04 3.93 -24.70
C HIS A 30 4.00 4.35 -25.74
N LEU A 31 3.43 5.55 -25.63
CA LEU A 31 2.45 6.08 -26.59
C LEU A 31 3.03 6.17 -28.01
N PHE A 32 4.29 6.59 -28.13
CA PHE A 32 4.97 6.64 -29.41
C PHE A 32 5.14 5.26 -30.04
N ASN A 33 5.53 4.25 -29.23
CA ASN A 33 5.65 2.87 -29.70
C ASN A 33 4.29 2.28 -30.12
N GLU A 34 3.22 2.59 -29.42
CA GLU A 34 1.86 2.19 -29.83
C GLU A 34 1.44 2.88 -31.14
N ALA A 35 1.80 4.14 -31.34
CA ALA A 35 1.59 4.83 -32.63
C ALA A 35 2.38 4.16 -33.78
N LYS A 36 3.65 3.78 -33.55
CA LYS A 36 4.43 3.02 -34.54
C LYS A 36 3.75 1.71 -34.93
N LYS A 37 3.28 0.94 -33.94
CA LYS A 37 2.54 -0.32 -34.18
C LYS A 37 1.25 -0.10 -34.97
N LYS A 38 0.54 1.00 -34.72
CA LYS A 38 -0.74 1.30 -35.37
C LYS A 38 -0.59 1.78 -36.81
N TYR A 39 0.45 2.57 -37.10
CA TYR A 39 0.59 3.27 -38.37
C TYR A 39 1.61 2.65 -39.32
N ASN A 40 2.51 1.81 -38.82
CA ASN A 40 3.41 1.04 -39.64
C ASN A 40 2.83 -0.35 -39.94
N ASP A 41 2.83 -0.76 -41.19
CA ASP A 41 2.51 -2.11 -41.62
C ASP A 41 3.79 -2.72 -42.23
N TYR A 42 4.50 -3.47 -41.43
CA TYR A 42 5.79 -4.05 -41.85
C TYR A 42 5.61 -5.17 -42.86
N ASP A 43 4.47 -5.86 -42.89
CA ASP A 43 4.17 -6.93 -43.83
C ASP A 43 3.96 -6.37 -45.27
N LYS A 44 3.39 -5.15 -45.33
CA LYS A 44 3.19 -4.42 -46.59
C LYS A 44 4.30 -3.43 -46.91
N ASN A 45 5.36 -3.39 -46.10
CA ASN A 45 6.46 -2.42 -46.20
C ASN A 45 6.00 -0.95 -46.20
N ILE A 46 4.89 -0.67 -45.48
CA ILE A 46 4.39 0.70 -45.27
C ILE A 46 4.93 1.23 -43.97
N ILE A 47 5.92 2.08 -44.00
CA ILE A 47 6.58 2.66 -42.82
C ILE A 47 6.30 4.16 -42.74
N LEU A 48 5.25 4.57 -42.07
CA LEU A 48 4.88 5.99 -41.88
C LEU A 48 5.71 6.68 -40.80
N ILE A 49 6.15 5.92 -39.80
CA ILE A 49 6.96 6.43 -38.67
C ILE A 49 8.27 5.63 -38.62
N PRO A 50 9.29 6.03 -39.43
CA PRO A 50 10.53 5.26 -39.57
C PRO A 50 11.45 5.40 -38.34
N HIS A 51 11.56 6.58 -37.77
CA HIS A 51 12.50 6.89 -36.69
C HIS A 51 11.85 6.92 -35.32
N SER A 52 12.67 6.84 -34.27
CA SER A 52 12.23 7.02 -32.90
C SER A 52 13.06 8.12 -32.23
N PRO A 53 12.43 9.17 -31.66
CA PRO A 53 13.17 10.19 -30.91
C PRO A 53 13.86 9.62 -29.67
N PHE A 54 13.44 8.42 -29.23
CA PHE A 54 13.96 7.75 -28.03
C PHE A 54 15.20 6.89 -28.29
N GLU A 55 15.68 6.78 -29.55
CA GLU A 55 16.96 6.12 -29.87
C GLU A 55 18.16 6.88 -29.31
N HIS A 56 18.05 8.21 -29.25
CA HIS A 56 19.10 9.11 -28.78
C HIS A 56 18.80 9.75 -27.40
N ILE A 57 17.73 9.36 -26.74
CA ILE A 57 17.34 9.90 -25.43
C ILE A 57 17.40 8.79 -24.39
N GLU A 58 18.32 8.89 -23.46
CA GLU A 58 18.32 8.04 -22.27
C GLU A 58 17.25 8.48 -21.29
N VAL A 59 16.31 7.57 -20.99
CA VAL A 59 15.35 7.77 -19.91
C VAL A 59 16.07 7.57 -18.58
N PRO A 60 16.15 8.59 -17.71
CA PRO A 60 16.85 8.47 -16.44
C PRO A 60 16.35 7.27 -15.63
N LYS A 61 17.25 6.45 -15.11
CA LYS A 61 16.89 5.34 -14.23
C LYS A 61 16.23 5.87 -12.96
N GLN A 62 15.21 5.17 -12.51
CA GLN A 62 14.58 5.48 -11.23
C GLN A 62 15.57 5.19 -10.10
N GLU A 63 15.66 6.11 -9.16
CA GLU A 63 16.40 5.89 -7.92
C GLU A 63 15.75 4.74 -7.12
N ALA A 64 16.56 4.02 -6.35
CA ALA A 64 16.06 2.97 -5.47
C ALA A 64 14.99 3.52 -4.52
N THR A 65 13.91 2.79 -4.37
CA THR A 65 12.82 3.19 -3.46
C THR A 65 13.36 3.21 -2.03
N ARG A 66 13.11 4.32 -1.31
CA ARG A 66 13.47 4.45 0.10
C ARG A 66 12.86 3.29 0.92
N LYS A 67 13.63 2.71 1.82
CA LYS A 67 13.13 1.75 2.80
C LYS A 67 12.17 2.46 3.75
N ARG A 68 10.92 1.97 3.84
CA ARG A 68 9.86 2.57 4.66
C ARG A 68 9.42 1.66 5.81
N ALA A 69 10.06 0.52 5.94
CA ALA A 69 9.71 -0.44 6.98
C ALA A 69 10.14 0.09 8.35
N LEU A 70 9.23 0.00 9.31
CA LEU A 70 9.46 0.29 10.72
C LEU A 70 9.89 -0.98 11.44
N THR A 71 10.54 -0.79 12.59
CA THR A 71 10.84 -1.90 13.50
C THR A 71 9.60 -2.31 14.30
N ALA A 72 9.62 -3.51 14.88
CA ALA A 72 8.55 -4.02 15.73
C ALA A 72 8.29 -3.10 16.94
N GLU A 73 9.36 -2.54 17.51
CA GLU A 73 9.30 -1.63 18.65
C GLU A 73 8.52 -0.36 18.30
N VAL A 74 8.81 0.25 17.15
CA VAL A 74 8.10 1.47 16.70
C VAL A 74 6.62 1.18 16.44
N ILE A 75 6.30 0.03 15.83
CA ILE A 75 4.90 -0.36 15.59
C ILE A 75 4.16 -0.55 16.91
N ASN A 76 4.81 -1.19 17.89
CA ASN A 76 4.25 -1.35 19.23
C ASN A 76 4.08 0.01 19.94
N GLN A 77 5.05 0.92 19.81
CA GLN A 77 4.89 2.29 20.31
C GLN A 77 3.69 3.00 19.70
N ILE A 78 3.44 2.86 18.39
CA ILE A 78 2.23 3.41 17.75
C ILE A 78 0.96 2.83 18.39
N LEU A 79 0.90 1.52 18.63
CA LEU A 79 -0.25 0.90 19.32
C LEU A 79 -0.46 1.46 20.72
N MET A 80 0.62 1.71 21.46
CA MET A 80 0.58 2.14 22.86
C MET A 80 0.38 3.64 23.03
N LEU A 81 0.43 4.46 21.98
CA LEU A 81 0.16 5.89 22.06
C LEU A 81 -1.21 6.15 22.70
N PRO A 82 -1.33 7.10 23.63
CA PRO A 82 -2.62 7.50 24.16
C PRO A 82 -3.47 8.15 23.08
N TYR A 83 -4.79 7.99 23.17
CA TYR A 83 -5.72 8.75 22.36
C TYR A 83 -5.78 10.21 22.81
N ILE A 84 -5.91 11.11 21.86
CA ILE A 84 -6.24 12.51 22.13
C ILE A 84 -7.72 12.54 22.55
N CYS A 85 -7.99 13.05 23.75
CA CYS A 85 -9.34 13.15 24.30
C CYS A 85 -9.83 14.60 24.34
N ASN A 86 -11.15 14.77 24.38
CA ASN A 86 -11.80 16.05 24.66
C ASN A 86 -11.73 16.36 26.17
N ALA A 87 -12.11 17.55 26.57
CA ALA A 87 -12.12 17.98 27.99
C ALA A 87 -12.98 17.08 28.90
N ASN A 88 -13.97 16.39 28.35
CA ASN A 88 -14.83 15.43 29.06
C ASN A 88 -14.25 13.98 29.08
N GLY A 89 -12.99 13.79 28.72
CA GLY A 89 -12.32 12.49 28.68
C GLY A 89 -12.73 11.57 27.52
N LYS A 90 -13.66 11.99 26.66
CA LYS A 90 -14.06 11.19 25.49
C LYS A 90 -13.04 11.31 24.36
N GLU A 91 -12.76 10.20 23.72
CA GLU A 91 -11.86 10.17 22.56
C GLU A 91 -12.31 11.18 21.48
N ARG A 92 -11.36 12.00 21.05
CA ARG A 92 -11.59 13.03 20.01
C ARG A 92 -11.55 12.40 18.63
N ASN A 93 -12.53 12.74 17.79
CA ASN A 93 -12.44 12.45 16.36
C ASN A 93 -11.44 13.41 15.68
N CYS A 94 -10.21 12.95 15.50
CA CYS A 94 -9.12 13.72 14.90
C CYS A 94 -8.20 12.85 14.04
N PRO A 95 -7.44 13.45 13.11
CA PRO A 95 -6.52 12.72 12.23
C PRO A 95 -5.50 11.85 12.97
N PHE A 96 -5.00 12.30 14.12
CA PHE A 96 -4.05 11.54 14.94
C PHE A 96 -4.61 10.20 15.41
N ASN A 97 -5.80 10.20 16.06
CA ASN A 97 -6.44 8.98 16.55
C ASN A 97 -6.83 8.05 15.41
N LEU A 98 -7.40 8.61 14.33
CA LEU A 98 -7.70 7.85 13.13
C LEU A 98 -6.46 7.18 12.52
N ALA A 99 -5.36 7.93 12.42
CA ALA A 99 -4.12 7.47 11.82
C ALA A 99 -3.49 6.31 12.62
N LYS A 100 -3.47 6.44 13.96
CA LYS A 100 -3.05 5.37 14.86
C LYS A 100 -3.83 4.09 14.59
N ASP A 101 -5.15 4.17 14.63
CA ASP A 101 -6.03 3.01 14.47
C ASP A 101 -5.91 2.39 13.08
N CYS A 102 -5.96 3.21 12.03
CA CYS A 102 -5.85 2.73 10.65
C CYS A 102 -4.48 2.11 10.35
N PHE A 103 -3.40 2.62 10.95
CA PHE A 103 -2.06 2.03 10.79
C PHE A 103 -2.02 0.60 11.38
N ILE A 104 -2.57 0.41 12.58
CA ILE A 104 -2.65 -0.89 13.23
C ILE A 104 -3.58 -1.84 12.47
N LEU A 105 -4.76 -1.35 12.01
CA LEU A 105 -5.65 -2.12 11.13
C LEU A 105 -4.91 -2.59 9.89
N SER A 106 -4.25 -1.68 9.18
CA SER A 106 -3.49 -2.03 7.98
C SER A 106 -2.41 -3.07 8.27
N PHE A 107 -1.59 -2.86 9.30
CA PHE A 107 -0.52 -3.79 9.67
C PHE A 107 -1.06 -5.19 9.97
N CYS A 108 -2.05 -5.29 10.86
CA CYS A 108 -2.62 -6.58 11.25
C CYS A 108 -3.50 -7.24 10.17
N LEU A 109 -3.88 -6.50 9.13
CA LEU A 109 -4.58 -7.01 7.95
C LEU A 109 -3.62 -7.18 6.75
N MET A 110 -2.39 -7.69 6.99
CA MET A 110 -1.37 -7.98 5.95
C MET A 110 -0.99 -6.75 5.11
N GLY A 111 -1.00 -5.57 5.70
CA GLY A 111 -0.69 -4.33 4.97
C GLY A 111 -1.80 -3.90 4.00
N MET A 112 -3.05 -4.08 4.36
CA MET A 112 -4.20 -3.61 3.56
C MET A 112 -4.09 -2.12 3.28
N ASN A 113 -4.30 -1.72 2.02
CA ASN A 113 -4.20 -0.30 1.63
C ASN A 113 -5.40 0.52 2.13
N SER A 114 -5.23 1.84 2.25
CA SER A 114 -6.29 2.74 2.68
C SER A 114 -7.52 2.71 1.77
N VAL A 115 -7.34 2.57 0.46
CA VAL A 115 -8.45 2.43 -0.48
C VAL A 115 -9.24 1.15 -0.23
N ASP A 116 -8.57 0.06 0.09
CA ASP A 116 -9.20 -1.23 0.36
C ASP A 116 -9.90 -1.21 1.73
N LEU A 117 -9.31 -0.57 2.77
CA LEU A 117 -9.99 -0.31 4.05
C LEU A 117 -11.25 0.55 3.90
N HIS A 118 -11.21 1.54 3.00
CA HIS A 118 -12.34 2.43 2.75
C HIS A 118 -13.50 1.72 2.05
N SER A 119 -13.22 0.72 1.22
CA SER A 119 -14.17 0.13 0.29
C SER A 119 -14.53 -1.33 0.56
N CYS A 120 -13.82 -2.06 1.45
CA CYS A 120 -14.14 -3.48 1.71
C CYS A 120 -15.56 -3.65 2.23
N ASP A 121 -16.28 -4.63 1.67
CA ASP A 121 -17.72 -4.78 1.81
C ASP A 121 -18.15 -6.13 2.38
N GLU A 122 -17.25 -7.09 2.53
CA GLU A 122 -17.61 -8.43 2.97
C GLU A 122 -16.85 -8.81 4.26
N ILE A 123 -17.58 -9.17 5.28
CA ILE A 123 -17.07 -9.76 6.53
C ILE A 123 -17.98 -10.91 6.95
N GLU A 124 -17.41 -12.10 7.07
CA GLU A 124 -18.11 -13.30 7.46
C GLU A 124 -17.20 -14.14 8.36
N GLU A 125 -17.73 -14.73 9.43
CA GLU A 125 -17.02 -15.63 10.36
C GLU A 125 -15.62 -15.11 10.80
N ASN A 126 -15.51 -13.82 11.12
CA ASN A 126 -14.24 -13.15 11.44
C ASN A 126 -13.19 -13.15 10.30
N VAL A 127 -13.63 -13.27 9.05
CA VAL A 127 -12.79 -13.13 7.85
C VAL A 127 -13.27 -11.94 7.05
N ILE A 128 -12.36 -11.02 6.73
CA ILE A 128 -12.61 -9.94 5.78
C ILE A 128 -12.24 -10.45 4.39
N THR A 129 -13.20 -10.44 3.48
CA THR A 129 -12.97 -10.67 2.06
C THR A 129 -12.98 -9.34 1.32
N TYR A 130 -11.97 -9.08 0.50
CA TYR A 130 -11.92 -7.88 -0.33
C TYR A 130 -11.19 -8.14 -1.65
N TYR A 131 -11.44 -7.28 -2.62
CA TYR A 131 -10.82 -7.30 -3.94
C TYR A 131 -9.88 -6.10 -4.05
N ARG A 132 -8.57 -6.36 -4.19
CA ARG A 132 -7.56 -5.30 -4.17
C ARG A 132 -7.77 -4.30 -5.31
N SER A 133 -8.20 -3.09 -4.98
CA SER A 133 -8.63 -2.05 -5.93
C SER A 133 -7.62 -1.75 -7.05
N LYS A 134 -6.31 -1.78 -6.72
CA LYS A 134 -5.24 -1.48 -7.71
C LYS A 134 -5.13 -2.51 -8.83
N THR A 135 -5.51 -3.76 -8.61
CA THR A 135 -5.22 -4.88 -9.51
C THR A 135 -6.45 -5.69 -9.91
N THR A 136 -7.63 -5.37 -9.36
CA THR A 136 -8.88 -6.11 -9.61
C THR A 136 -9.25 -6.19 -11.09
N GLY A 137 -9.05 -5.13 -11.87
CA GLY A 137 -9.34 -5.11 -13.32
C GLY A 137 -8.29 -5.81 -14.20
N ARG A 138 -7.22 -6.35 -13.63
CA ARG A 138 -6.11 -6.96 -14.39
C ARG A 138 -5.95 -8.46 -14.13
N ARG A 139 -6.76 -9.04 -13.25
CA ARG A 139 -6.64 -10.42 -12.78
C ARG A 139 -7.96 -11.17 -12.95
N LEU A 140 -7.89 -12.43 -13.34
CA LEU A 140 -9.07 -13.31 -13.47
C LEU A 140 -9.74 -13.56 -12.10
N ASP A 141 -8.96 -13.70 -11.03
CA ASP A 141 -9.44 -13.85 -9.64
C ASP A 141 -9.88 -12.53 -9.01
N LYS A 142 -9.95 -11.43 -9.81
CA LYS A 142 -10.27 -10.07 -9.37
C LYS A 142 -9.41 -9.60 -8.19
N ALA A 143 -8.22 -10.17 -8.03
CA ALA A 143 -7.29 -9.91 -6.94
C ALA A 143 -7.93 -10.11 -5.54
N LYS A 144 -8.72 -11.18 -5.39
CA LYS A 144 -9.39 -11.56 -4.14
C LYS A 144 -8.39 -11.77 -3.01
N MET A 145 -8.76 -11.34 -1.81
CA MET A 145 -8.03 -11.55 -0.56
C MET A 145 -9.01 -11.95 0.54
N LYS A 146 -8.60 -12.92 1.38
CA LYS A 146 -9.30 -13.30 2.61
C LYS A 146 -8.35 -13.14 3.80
N VAL A 147 -8.70 -12.29 4.74
CA VAL A 147 -7.86 -11.99 5.91
C VAL A 147 -8.63 -12.24 7.19
N SER A 148 -8.13 -13.17 8.00
CA SER A 148 -8.72 -13.48 9.31
C SER A 148 -8.48 -12.32 10.29
N ILE A 149 -9.52 -11.94 11.02
CA ILE A 149 -9.46 -10.91 12.05
C ILE A 149 -8.84 -11.54 13.30
N LEU A 150 -7.69 -11.03 13.70
CA LEU A 150 -7.02 -11.45 14.91
C LEU A 150 -7.65 -10.74 16.14
N PRO A 151 -7.68 -11.38 17.33
CA PRO A 151 -8.30 -10.84 18.54
C PRO A 151 -7.85 -9.42 18.90
N ILE A 152 -6.60 -9.06 18.64
CA ILE A 152 -6.07 -7.71 18.86
C ILE A 152 -6.84 -6.61 18.11
N LEU A 153 -7.51 -6.96 17.02
CA LEU A 153 -8.30 -6.02 16.22
C LEU A 153 -9.76 -5.88 16.67
N SER A 154 -10.25 -6.73 17.59
CA SER A 154 -11.68 -6.80 17.94
C SER A 154 -12.25 -5.43 18.35
N SER A 155 -11.51 -4.66 19.14
CA SER A 155 -11.93 -3.32 19.58
C SER A 155 -11.99 -2.33 18.41
N LEU A 156 -11.02 -2.37 17.49
CA LEU A 156 -10.96 -1.49 16.33
C LEU A 156 -12.04 -1.85 15.29
N ILE A 157 -12.25 -3.15 15.04
CA ILE A 157 -13.35 -3.61 14.19
C ILE A 157 -14.69 -3.11 14.73
N LYS A 158 -14.96 -3.29 16.05
CA LYS A 158 -16.18 -2.79 16.68
C LYS A 158 -16.30 -1.25 16.59
N LYS A 159 -15.20 -0.53 16.82
CA LYS A 159 -15.15 0.96 16.78
C LYS A 159 -15.54 1.51 15.42
N TYR A 160 -15.08 0.88 14.35
CA TYR A 160 -15.26 1.36 12.97
C TYR A 160 -16.31 0.56 12.18
N LYS A 161 -17.04 -0.36 12.83
CA LYS A 161 -18.07 -1.15 12.16
C LYS A 161 -19.10 -0.23 11.47
N ASP A 162 -19.45 -0.61 10.24
CA ASP A 162 -20.59 -0.04 9.53
C ASP A 162 -21.89 -0.75 9.99
N TYR A 163 -22.79 -0.01 10.60
CA TYR A 163 -24.08 -0.53 11.04
C TYR A 163 -25.16 -0.48 9.96
N THR A 164 -24.81 -0.03 8.75
CA THR A 164 -25.72 -0.06 7.59
C THR A 164 -25.53 -1.29 6.72
N ASP A 165 -24.59 -2.16 7.09
CA ASP A 165 -24.19 -3.40 6.42
C ASP A 165 -23.81 -3.22 4.92
N LYS A 166 -23.48 -1.99 4.51
CA LYS A 166 -23.00 -1.71 3.14
C LYS A 166 -21.52 -1.99 2.97
N LYS A 167 -20.76 -1.83 4.05
CA LYS A 167 -19.30 -2.01 4.09
C LYS A 167 -18.89 -2.64 5.43
N VAL A 168 -17.65 -3.13 5.49
CA VAL A 168 -17.07 -3.60 6.76
C VAL A 168 -16.86 -2.42 7.71
N PHE A 169 -16.34 -1.31 7.18
CA PHE A 169 -16.01 -0.13 7.94
C PHE A 169 -16.79 1.09 7.46
N ARG A 170 -17.17 1.96 8.41
CA ARG A 170 -17.87 3.22 8.16
C ARG A 170 -16.97 4.34 7.61
N PHE A 171 -15.75 4.06 7.17
CA PHE A 171 -14.82 5.10 6.66
C PHE A 171 -15.38 5.87 5.46
N TYR A 172 -16.17 5.22 4.60
CA TYR A 172 -16.84 5.88 3.47
C TYR A 172 -17.92 6.91 3.91
N GLN A 173 -18.48 6.73 5.11
CA GLN A 173 -19.42 7.72 5.69
C GLN A 173 -18.67 8.91 6.29
N MET A 174 -17.44 8.68 6.79
CA MET A 174 -16.59 9.75 7.36
C MET A 174 -15.87 10.55 6.27
N TYR A 175 -15.56 9.94 5.14
CA TYR A 175 -14.78 10.52 4.04
C TYR A 175 -15.39 10.14 2.69
N ASN A 176 -15.82 11.12 1.90
CA ASN A 176 -16.48 10.90 0.61
C ASN A 176 -15.60 10.15 -0.42
N THR A 177 -14.27 10.21 -0.28
CA THR A 177 -13.34 9.52 -1.19
C THR A 177 -12.22 8.85 -0.43
N ALA A 178 -11.73 7.74 -0.96
CA ALA A 178 -10.56 7.05 -0.42
C ALA A 178 -9.30 7.95 -0.41
N ASN A 179 -9.20 8.91 -1.34
CA ASN A 179 -8.10 9.88 -1.36
C ASN A 179 -8.16 10.83 -0.16
N ASN A 180 -9.34 11.35 0.19
CA ASN A 180 -9.50 12.21 1.36
C ASN A 180 -9.24 11.43 2.65
N PHE A 181 -9.71 10.19 2.73
CA PHE A 181 -9.40 9.29 3.82
C PHE A 181 -7.88 9.06 3.97
N ASN A 182 -7.20 8.74 2.89
CA ASN A 182 -5.75 8.55 2.90
C ASN A 182 -4.98 9.82 3.29
N ARG A 183 -5.45 11.00 2.86
CA ARG A 183 -4.86 12.29 3.26
C ARG A 183 -5.01 12.53 4.77
N ALA A 184 -6.20 12.25 5.33
CA ALA A 184 -6.44 12.40 6.77
C ALA A 184 -5.55 11.46 7.60
N ILE A 185 -5.42 10.19 7.19
CA ILE A 185 -4.50 9.23 7.83
C ILE A 185 -3.06 9.74 7.78
N ASN A 186 -2.57 10.15 6.60
CA ASN A 186 -1.19 10.60 6.47
C ASN A 186 -0.91 11.92 7.22
N ALA A 187 -1.90 12.79 7.38
CA ALA A 187 -1.78 13.97 8.22
C ALA A 187 -1.54 13.57 9.69
N GLY A 188 -2.33 12.65 10.23
CA GLY A 188 -2.14 12.15 11.60
C GLY A 188 -0.84 11.35 11.76
N LEU A 189 -0.45 10.54 10.76
CA LEU A 189 0.84 9.82 10.80
C LEU A 189 2.03 10.77 10.80
N LYS A 190 1.94 11.93 10.15
CA LYS A 190 2.99 12.95 10.22
C LYS A 190 3.16 13.51 11.65
N GLU A 191 2.07 13.66 12.40
CA GLU A 191 2.12 14.05 13.82
C GLU A 191 2.72 12.93 14.67
N ILE A 192 2.27 11.67 14.47
CA ILE A 192 2.82 10.49 15.14
C ILE A 192 4.32 10.34 14.84
N GLY A 193 4.74 10.53 13.58
CA GLY A 193 6.14 10.46 13.18
C GLY A 193 7.00 11.48 13.90
N LYS A 194 6.52 12.72 14.05
CA LYS A 194 7.25 13.74 14.86
C LYS A 194 7.42 13.32 16.31
N LEU A 195 6.35 12.77 16.91
CA LEU A 195 6.37 12.32 18.31
C LEU A 195 7.34 11.16 18.52
N LEU A 196 7.38 10.21 17.61
CA LEU A 196 8.24 9.03 17.68
C LEU A 196 9.60 9.20 17.00
N LYS A 197 9.92 10.40 16.50
CA LYS A 197 11.15 10.73 15.75
C LYS A 197 11.36 9.82 14.53
N VAL A 198 10.27 9.52 13.83
CA VAL A 198 10.25 8.75 12.58
C VAL A 198 9.99 9.71 11.41
N ASP A 199 11.00 9.93 10.60
CA ASP A 199 10.88 10.81 9.44
C ASP A 199 9.97 10.24 8.35
N ASP A 200 9.15 11.12 7.78
CA ASP A 200 8.26 10.80 6.64
C ASP A 200 7.41 9.53 6.87
N LEU A 201 6.84 9.36 8.07
CA LEU A 201 5.92 8.26 8.36
C LEU A 201 4.66 8.41 7.50
N GLU A 202 4.39 7.40 6.69
CA GLU A 202 3.25 7.32 5.79
C GLU A 202 2.48 6.01 6.01
N PHE A 203 1.20 5.99 5.64
CA PHE A 203 0.34 4.82 5.79
C PHE A 203 0.91 3.55 5.15
N TYR A 204 1.53 3.70 3.98
CA TYR A 204 2.13 2.58 3.26
C TYR A 204 3.30 1.91 4.01
N ALA A 205 3.86 2.57 5.02
CA ALA A 205 4.88 1.98 5.90
C ALA A 205 4.36 0.75 6.65
N ALA A 206 3.06 0.68 7.00
CA ALA A 206 2.47 -0.50 7.63
C ALA A 206 2.69 -1.76 6.78
N ARG A 207 2.41 -1.67 5.48
CA ARG A 207 2.61 -2.76 4.53
C ARG A 207 4.07 -3.15 4.33
N HIS A 208 4.96 -2.16 4.22
CA HIS A 208 6.39 -2.42 4.13
C HIS A 208 6.94 -3.10 5.39
N SER A 209 6.48 -2.64 6.56
CA SER A 209 6.88 -3.20 7.84
C SER A 209 6.42 -4.64 7.99
N TRP A 210 5.16 -4.92 7.67
CA TRP A 210 4.63 -6.27 7.70
C TRP A 210 5.48 -7.22 6.83
N ALA A 211 5.73 -6.84 5.58
CA ALA A 211 6.52 -7.66 4.66
C ALA A 211 7.96 -7.89 5.14
N THR A 212 8.61 -6.81 5.61
CA THR A 212 10.00 -6.88 6.09
C THR A 212 10.11 -7.73 7.36
N ILE A 213 9.17 -7.59 8.30
CA ILE A 213 9.15 -8.39 9.54
C ILE A 213 8.83 -9.84 9.21
N ALA A 214 7.85 -10.11 8.35
CA ALA A 214 7.50 -11.46 7.92
C ALA A 214 8.71 -12.20 7.36
N LEU A 215 9.41 -11.57 6.41
CA LEU A 215 10.55 -12.18 5.73
C LEU A 215 11.80 -12.27 6.63
N ASN A 216 12.20 -11.15 7.25
CA ASN A 216 13.52 -11.03 7.86
C ASN A 216 13.55 -11.37 9.36
N LYS A 217 12.41 -11.35 10.06
CA LYS A 217 12.33 -11.58 11.51
C LYS A 217 11.58 -12.85 11.86
N VAL A 218 10.49 -13.13 11.16
CA VAL A 218 9.64 -14.31 11.42
C VAL A 218 10.06 -15.50 10.55
N GLY A 219 10.81 -15.27 9.46
CA GLY A 219 11.29 -16.32 8.57
C GLY A 219 10.20 -16.91 7.66
N ILE A 220 9.19 -16.12 7.34
CA ILE A 220 8.16 -16.51 6.36
C ILE A 220 8.82 -16.53 4.97
N ASP A 221 8.56 -17.57 4.20
CA ASP A 221 9.09 -17.70 2.86
C ASP A 221 8.60 -16.59 1.92
N LYS A 222 9.40 -16.30 0.90
CA LYS A 222 9.14 -15.19 -0.04
C LYS A 222 7.83 -15.36 -0.81
N TYR A 223 7.47 -16.61 -1.16
CA TYR A 223 6.24 -16.89 -1.91
C TYR A 223 5.01 -16.56 -1.06
N THR A 224 4.96 -17.05 0.18
CA THR A 224 3.88 -16.73 1.13
C THR A 224 3.77 -15.22 1.37
N VAL A 225 4.91 -14.49 1.51
CA VAL A 225 4.89 -13.02 1.65
C VAL A 225 4.34 -12.35 0.39
N HIS A 226 4.77 -12.78 -0.80
CA HIS A 226 4.26 -12.27 -2.08
C HIS A 226 2.74 -12.49 -2.22
N SER A 227 2.28 -13.70 -1.89
CA SER A 227 0.87 -14.05 -1.91
C SER A 227 0.06 -13.23 -0.92
N ALA A 228 0.51 -13.09 0.34
CA ALA A 228 -0.12 -12.27 1.35
C ALA A 228 -0.22 -10.78 0.95
N LEU A 229 0.75 -10.29 0.21
CA LEU A 229 0.73 -8.94 -0.35
C LEU A 229 -0.08 -8.85 -1.66
N ASN A 230 -0.66 -9.94 -2.12
CA ASN A 230 -1.38 -10.03 -3.38
C ASN A 230 -0.55 -9.51 -4.58
N HIS A 231 0.73 -9.84 -4.60
CA HIS A 231 1.61 -9.61 -5.75
C HIS A 231 1.50 -10.77 -6.72
N VAL A 232 1.66 -10.49 -8.01
CA VAL A 232 1.80 -11.51 -9.06
C VAL A 232 3.28 -11.68 -9.34
N ASP A 233 3.74 -12.90 -9.33
CA ASP A 233 5.06 -13.26 -9.84
C ASP A 233 4.88 -13.85 -11.25
N GLU A 234 5.38 -13.14 -12.26
CA GLU A 234 5.26 -13.59 -13.66
C GLU A 234 5.94 -14.93 -13.89
N ALA A 235 7.02 -15.23 -13.14
CA ALA A 235 7.75 -16.49 -13.23
C ALA A 235 6.96 -17.68 -12.65
N MET A 236 6.02 -17.41 -11.75
CA MET A 236 5.23 -18.44 -11.06
C MET A 236 3.84 -18.65 -11.67
N LYS A 237 3.45 -17.88 -12.68
CA LYS A 237 2.10 -17.95 -13.29
C LYS A 237 1.67 -19.35 -13.70
N VAL A 238 2.59 -20.14 -14.24
CA VAL A 238 2.28 -21.52 -14.66
C VAL A 238 1.98 -22.42 -13.47
N THR A 239 2.75 -22.25 -12.38
CA THR A 239 2.56 -23.01 -11.15
C THR A 239 1.29 -22.59 -10.42
N ASP A 240 0.95 -21.29 -10.45
CA ASP A 240 -0.24 -20.73 -9.81
C ASP A 240 -1.55 -21.30 -10.36
N ILE A 241 -1.55 -21.86 -11.60
CA ILE A 241 -2.72 -22.53 -12.20
C ILE A 241 -3.10 -23.79 -11.41
N TYR A 242 -2.14 -24.47 -10.78
CA TYR A 242 -2.35 -25.70 -10.03
C TYR A 242 -2.67 -25.46 -8.56
N ILE A 243 -2.61 -24.22 -8.08
CA ILE A 243 -2.78 -23.87 -6.68
C ILE A 243 -4.16 -23.25 -6.47
N GLU A 244 -5.02 -23.95 -5.74
CA GLU A 244 -6.25 -23.37 -5.21
C GLU A 244 -5.88 -22.48 -4.01
N ARG A 245 -6.24 -21.19 -4.10
CA ARG A 245 -5.87 -20.20 -3.12
C ARG A 245 -6.86 -20.15 -1.97
N ASP A 246 -6.57 -20.85 -0.87
CA ASP A 246 -7.40 -20.90 0.34
C ASP A 246 -7.05 -19.84 1.40
N PHE A 247 -5.93 -19.14 1.27
CA PHE A 247 -5.40 -18.12 2.17
C PHE A 247 -4.97 -18.62 3.56
N ILE A 248 -4.93 -19.94 3.78
CA ILE A 248 -4.57 -20.52 5.09
C ILE A 248 -3.13 -20.16 5.46
N ASN A 249 -2.19 -20.29 4.52
CA ASN A 249 -0.77 -20.02 4.76
C ASN A 249 -0.51 -18.54 5.02
N GLU A 250 -1.16 -17.65 4.28
CA GLU A 250 -1.05 -16.21 4.47
C GLU A 250 -1.60 -15.79 5.83
N ASN A 251 -2.72 -16.34 6.26
CA ASN A 251 -3.32 -16.06 7.55
C ASN A 251 -2.49 -16.62 8.71
N LYS A 252 -1.91 -17.82 8.59
CA LYS A 252 -0.93 -18.36 9.55
C LYS A 252 0.31 -17.48 9.65
N ALA A 253 0.83 -17.00 8.51
CA ALA A 253 1.95 -16.09 8.47
C ALA A 253 1.61 -14.75 9.15
N ASN A 254 0.42 -14.18 8.88
CA ASN A 254 -0.06 -12.98 9.52
C ASN A 254 -0.14 -13.10 11.05
N ALA A 255 -0.69 -14.19 11.54
CA ALA A 255 -0.78 -14.46 12.98
C ALA A 255 0.62 -14.50 13.62
N LYS A 256 1.60 -15.16 12.99
CA LYS A 256 3.00 -15.19 13.47
C LYS A 256 3.63 -13.79 13.50
N VAL A 257 3.42 -12.97 12.44
CA VAL A 257 3.95 -11.60 12.35
C VAL A 257 3.35 -10.70 13.43
N VAL A 258 2.03 -10.75 13.61
CA VAL A 258 1.33 -9.97 14.63
C VAL A 258 1.77 -10.39 16.04
N LYS A 259 1.89 -11.69 16.29
CA LYS A 259 2.42 -12.22 17.56
C LYS A 259 3.85 -11.76 17.82
N TYR A 260 4.71 -11.75 16.81
CA TYR A 260 6.09 -11.27 16.95
C TYR A 260 6.16 -9.81 17.38
N VAL A 261 5.29 -8.94 16.83
CA VAL A 261 5.31 -7.50 17.14
C VAL A 261 4.66 -7.17 18.48
N PHE A 262 3.51 -7.78 18.79
CA PHE A 262 2.70 -7.39 19.93
C PHE A 262 2.74 -8.37 21.12
N GLY A 263 3.40 -9.51 20.97
CA GLY A 263 3.55 -10.53 22.02
C GLY A 263 2.26 -11.24 22.43
N ARG A 264 1.09 -10.82 21.90
CA ARG A 264 -0.24 -11.38 22.17
C ARG A 264 -1.02 -11.52 20.87
N MET A 265 -1.87 -12.53 20.81
CA MET A 265 -2.90 -12.66 19.78
C MET A 265 -4.24 -12.36 20.38
#